data_e4c00f7a28d95210c6d0f080e8129448
#
_entry.id   e4c00f7a28d95210c6d0f080e8129448
#
_cell.length_a   1.000
_cell.length_b   1.000
_cell.length_c   1.000
_cell.angle_alpha   90.00
_cell.angle_beta   90.00
_cell.angle_gamma   90.00
#
_symmetry.space_group_name_H-M   'P 1'
#
loop_
_entity.id
_entity.type
_entity.pdbx_description
1 polymer ?
#
loop_
_entity_poly.entity_id
_entity_poly.type
_entity_poly.pdbx_seq_one_letter_code
_entity_poly.pdbx_strand_id
1 'polypeptide(L)'
;GFSLRRGPEPLLNAHPFSSLNPDLVLDAVESTGLPCDGRLLALNSYENRVYQVGIEEAEPVVVKFYRPARWTREQILEEHSFLQELTEAELPVVAPLVTNGLTLHNCEPFLFTVFPRKGGRLPDLDLDTLQSVGRTLGQLHSIGARSRFQHRPRLTVAGHGEASRRFLLDNDFIPD
;
A
#
# COMPACT_ATOMS: atom_id res chain seq x y z
N GLY A 1 50.62 -20.10 -11.06
CA GLY A 1 49.53 -19.11 -11.25
C GLY A 1 48.20 -19.72 -10.88
N PHE A 2 47.71 -19.48 -9.64
CA PHE A 2 46.37 -19.87 -9.23
C PHE A 2 45.41 -18.75 -9.67
N SER A 3 44.60 -19.00 -10.68
CA SER A 3 43.52 -18.13 -11.09
C SER A 3 42.30 -18.46 -10.22
N LEU A 4 42.03 -17.58 -9.24
CA LEU A 4 40.77 -17.60 -8.49
C LEU A 4 39.66 -17.14 -9.44
N ARG A 5 38.86 -18.10 -9.91
CA ARG A 5 37.56 -17.81 -10.54
C ARG A 5 36.66 -17.15 -9.47
N ARG A 6 36.42 -15.85 -9.61
CA ARG A 6 35.31 -15.18 -8.89
C ARG A 6 34.03 -15.88 -9.34
N GLY A 7 33.35 -16.52 -8.41
CA GLY A 7 31.96 -16.95 -8.61
C GLY A 7 31.08 -15.74 -8.98
N PRO A 8 29.91 -15.96 -9.56
CA PRO A 8 29.00 -14.85 -9.88
C PRO A 8 28.72 -14.07 -8.60
N GLU A 9 29.01 -12.76 -8.62
CA GLU A 9 28.59 -11.86 -7.57
C GLU A 9 27.08 -12.03 -7.39
N PRO A 10 26.57 -12.16 -6.14
CA PRO A 10 25.14 -12.15 -5.91
C PRO A 10 24.63 -10.83 -6.49
N LEU A 11 23.64 -10.92 -7.39
CA LEU A 11 22.92 -9.77 -7.92
C LEU A 11 22.48 -8.92 -6.74
N LEU A 12 23.23 -7.86 -6.45
CA LEU A 12 22.89 -6.85 -5.47
C LEU A 12 21.43 -6.46 -5.73
N ASN A 13 20.59 -6.70 -4.76
CA ASN A 13 19.14 -6.51 -4.75
C ASN A 13 18.75 -5.24 -5.51
N ALA A 14 18.29 -5.39 -6.75
CA ALA A 14 17.69 -4.28 -7.48
C ALA A 14 16.55 -3.74 -6.60
N HIS A 15 16.51 -2.43 -6.38
CA HIS A 15 15.46 -1.81 -5.57
C HIS A 15 14.09 -2.25 -6.11
N PRO A 16 13.15 -2.71 -5.26
CA PRO A 16 11.89 -3.31 -5.71
C PRO A 16 11.09 -2.46 -6.71
N PHE A 17 11.34 -1.17 -6.76
CA PHE A 17 10.70 -0.20 -7.64
C PHE A 17 11.66 0.40 -8.70
N SER A 18 12.77 -0.25 -9.02
CA SER A 18 13.76 0.29 -9.97
C SER A 18 13.20 0.50 -11.38
N SER A 19 12.19 -0.29 -11.78
CA SER A 19 11.51 -0.16 -13.07
C SER A 19 10.32 0.82 -13.06
N LEU A 20 9.89 1.29 -11.88
CA LEU A 20 8.76 2.22 -11.76
C LEU A 20 9.23 3.65 -12.02
N ASN A 21 9.14 4.08 -13.27
CA ASN A 21 9.46 5.43 -13.71
C ASN A 21 8.18 6.29 -13.89
N PRO A 22 8.29 7.61 -14.08
CA PRO A 22 7.14 8.49 -14.27
C PRO A 22 6.21 8.09 -15.42
N ASP A 23 6.77 7.70 -16.57
CA ASP A 23 5.98 7.32 -17.76
C ASP A 23 5.14 6.09 -17.46
N LEU A 24 5.74 5.06 -16.82
CA LEU A 24 5.02 3.85 -16.43
C LEU A 24 3.88 4.14 -15.43
N VAL A 25 4.05 5.12 -14.54
CA VAL A 25 2.99 5.54 -13.61
C VAL A 25 1.83 6.17 -14.37
N LEU A 26 2.09 7.06 -15.33
CA LEU A 26 1.05 7.71 -16.15
C LEU A 26 0.34 6.67 -17.02
N ASP A 27 1.08 5.83 -17.75
CA ASP A 27 0.52 4.75 -18.57
C ASP A 27 -0.38 3.80 -17.77
N ALA A 28 0.06 3.44 -16.55
CA ALA A 28 -0.73 2.60 -15.65
C ALA A 28 -2.08 3.25 -15.28
N VAL A 29 -2.08 4.56 -14.98
CA VAL A 29 -3.32 5.28 -14.66
C VAL A 29 -4.21 5.41 -15.89
N GLU A 30 -3.66 5.75 -17.03
CA GLU A 30 -4.40 5.86 -18.30
C GLU A 30 -5.03 4.54 -18.72
N SER A 31 -4.37 3.40 -18.44
CA SER A 31 -4.93 2.07 -18.67
C SER A 31 -6.24 1.80 -17.90
N THR A 32 -6.51 2.56 -16.85
CA THR A 32 -7.76 2.48 -16.08
C THR A 32 -8.89 3.34 -16.64
N GLY A 33 -8.64 4.05 -17.74
CA GLY A 33 -9.61 4.96 -18.40
C GLY A 33 -9.61 6.38 -17.83
N LEU A 34 -8.60 6.74 -17.04
CA LEU A 34 -8.44 8.10 -16.49
C LEU A 34 -7.36 8.85 -17.30
N PRO A 35 -7.73 9.83 -18.14
CA PRO A 35 -6.77 10.57 -18.97
C PRO A 35 -5.88 11.45 -18.07
N CYS A 36 -4.57 11.26 -18.16
CA CYS A 36 -3.60 12.02 -17.36
C CYS A 36 -3.24 13.35 -18.02
N ASP A 37 -3.08 14.40 -17.21
CA ASP A 37 -2.64 15.73 -17.69
C ASP A 37 -1.10 15.92 -17.60
N GLY A 38 -0.36 14.87 -17.28
CA GLY A 38 1.08 14.87 -17.13
C GLY A 38 1.62 15.35 -15.77
N ARG A 39 0.78 15.87 -14.88
CA ARG A 39 1.21 16.27 -13.54
C ARG A 39 1.38 15.05 -12.64
N LEU A 40 2.58 14.86 -12.12
CA LEU A 40 2.95 13.75 -11.24
C LEU A 40 3.71 14.26 -10.02
N LEU A 41 3.26 13.89 -8.83
CA LEU A 41 3.91 14.22 -7.58
C LEU A 41 4.11 12.95 -6.74
N ALA A 42 5.37 12.59 -6.46
CA ALA A 42 5.65 11.51 -5.53
C ALA A 42 5.29 11.92 -4.11
N LEU A 43 4.51 11.07 -3.43
CA LEU A 43 4.12 11.26 -2.04
C LEU A 43 5.00 10.41 -1.12
N ASN A 44 5.19 10.86 0.11
CA ASN A 44 5.95 10.11 1.11
C ASN A 44 5.30 8.76 1.38
N SER A 45 6.06 7.69 1.24
CA SER A 45 5.62 6.32 1.49
C SER A 45 6.81 5.46 1.90
N TYR A 46 6.60 4.54 2.82
CA TYR A 46 7.67 3.69 3.35
C TYR A 46 7.82 2.39 2.55
N GLU A 47 6.77 1.60 2.48
CA GLU A 47 6.80 0.26 1.88
C GLU A 47 6.41 0.25 0.40
N ASN A 48 5.42 1.05 0.04
CA ASN A 48 4.88 1.14 -1.31
C ASN A 48 5.47 2.35 -2.06
N ARG A 49 4.99 2.61 -3.27
CA ARG A 49 5.17 3.90 -3.93
C ARG A 49 3.82 4.54 -4.16
N VAL A 50 3.69 5.78 -3.76
CA VAL A 50 2.43 6.52 -3.83
C VAL A 50 2.66 7.81 -4.60
N TYR A 51 1.78 8.08 -5.56
CA TYR A 51 1.84 9.26 -6.39
C TYR A 51 0.49 9.97 -6.41
N GLN A 52 0.52 11.29 -6.43
CA GLN A 52 -0.62 12.07 -6.87
C GLN A 52 -0.47 12.30 -8.37
N VAL A 53 -1.51 11.98 -9.12
CA VAL A 53 -1.55 12.08 -10.58
C VAL A 53 -2.65 13.05 -10.97
N GLY A 54 -2.32 14.03 -11.81
CA GLY A 54 -3.28 14.97 -12.38
C GLY A 54 -4.12 14.29 -13.46
N ILE A 55 -5.42 14.55 -13.46
CA ILE A 55 -6.37 14.02 -14.44
C ILE A 55 -6.92 15.20 -15.24
N GLU A 56 -7.09 15.02 -16.56
CA GLU A 56 -7.66 16.02 -17.45
C GLU A 56 -9.09 16.36 -17.01
N GLU A 57 -9.37 17.65 -16.88
CA GLU A 57 -10.69 18.20 -16.54
C GLU A 57 -11.33 17.60 -15.27
N ALA A 58 -10.54 17.00 -14.37
CA ALA A 58 -11.01 16.37 -13.14
C ALA A 58 -10.07 16.61 -11.95
N GLU A 59 -10.54 16.24 -10.75
CA GLU A 59 -9.69 16.24 -9.55
C GLU A 59 -8.57 15.20 -9.68
N PRO A 60 -7.37 15.52 -9.16
CA PRO A 60 -6.27 14.56 -9.14
C PRO A 60 -6.64 13.29 -8.37
N VAL A 61 -6.01 12.19 -8.71
CA VAL A 61 -6.11 10.92 -8.00
C VAL A 61 -4.82 10.61 -7.25
N VAL A 62 -4.92 9.69 -6.28
CA VAL A 62 -3.76 9.11 -5.58
C VAL A 62 -3.61 7.67 -6.01
N VAL A 63 -2.44 7.30 -6.48
CA VAL A 63 -2.14 5.96 -7.00
C VAL A 63 -1.11 5.29 -6.11
N LYS A 64 -1.43 4.10 -5.63
CA LYS A 64 -0.58 3.29 -4.76
C LYS A 64 -0.10 2.06 -5.52
N PHE A 65 1.20 1.99 -5.79
CA PHE A 65 1.88 0.81 -6.31
C PHE A 65 2.37 -0.04 -5.16
N TYR A 66 1.95 -1.29 -5.12
CA TYR A 66 2.34 -2.23 -4.09
C TYR A 66 3.74 -2.78 -4.34
N ARG A 67 4.51 -2.93 -3.28
CA ARG A 67 5.83 -3.56 -3.37
C ARG A 67 5.67 -5.00 -3.89
N PRO A 68 6.40 -5.38 -4.96
CA PRO A 68 6.36 -6.74 -5.50
C PRO A 68 6.63 -7.80 -4.44
N ALA A 69 5.92 -8.91 -4.51
CA ALA A 69 6.04 -10.06 -3.60
C ALA A 69 5.76 -9.78 -2.11
N ARG A 70 5.27 -8.58 -1.75
CA ARG A 70 4.94 -8.24 -0.35
C ARG A 70 3.53 -8.66 0.04
N TRP A 71 2.56 -8.42 -0.85
CA TRP A 71 1.14 -8.73 -0.65
C TRP A 71 0.62 -9.53 -1.83
N THR A 72 -0.23 -10.52 -1.57
CA THR A 72 -0.95 -11.21 -2.63
C THR A 72 -2.15 -10.39 -3.10
N ARG A 73 -2.65 -10.70 -4.29
CA ARG A 73 -3.86 -10.07 -4.83
C ARG A 73 -5.06 -10.23 -3.89
N GLU A 74 -5.23 -11.41 -3.32
CA GLU A 74 -6.32 -11.74 -2.41
C GLU A 74 -6.24 -10.91 -1.12
N GLN A 75 -5.03 -10.73 -0.58
CA GLN A 75 -4.81 -9.90 0.61
C GLN A 75 -5.14 -8.43 0.38
N ILE A 76 -4.84 -7.91 -0.82
CA ILE A 76 -5.16 -6.53 -1.19
C ILE A 76 -6.66 -6.38 -1.40
N LEU A 77 -7.29 -7.29 -2.13
CA LEU A 77 -8.73 -7.24 -2.38
C LEU A 77 -9.56 -7.41 -1.10
N GLU A 78 -9.07 -8.18 -0.13
CA GLU A 78 -9.69 -8.29 1.19
C GLU A 78 -9.64 -6.95 1.96
N GLU A 79 -8.54 -6.20 1.86
CA GLU A 79 -8.45 -4.83 2.38
C GLU A 79 -9.47 -3.92 1.69
N HIS A 80 -9.60 -4.01 0.35
CA HIS A 80 -10.55 -3.19 -0.42
C HIS A 80 -11.99 -3.48 -0.02
N SER A 81 -12.35 -4.75 0.17
CA SER A 81 -13.68 -5.14 0.64
C SER A 81 -13.99 -4.57 2.01
N PHE A 82 -13.02 -4.61 2.92
CA PHE A 82 -13.18 -4.02 4.25
C PHE A 82 -13.33 -2.49 4.20
N LEU A 83 -12.55 -1.80 3.36
CA LEU A 83 -12.71 -0.36 3.15
C LEU A 83 -14.09 -0.01 2.58
N GLN A 84 -14.65 -0.86 1.74
CA GLN A 84 -16.00 -0.69 1.23
C GLN A 84 -17.06 -0.85 2.34
N GLU A 85 -16.94 -1.88 3.19
CA GLU A 85 -17.83 -2.06 4.37
C GLU A 85 -17.78 -0.84 5.30
N LEU A 86 -16.59 -0.28 5.52
CA LEU A 86 -16.43 0.93 6.35
C LEU A 86 -17.09 2.16 5.70
N THR A 87 -16.99 2.28 4.37
CA THR A 87 -17.64 3.36 3.61
C THR A 87 -19.15 3.25 3.68
N GLU A 88 -19.70 2.05 3.54
CA GLU A 88 -21.14 1.77 3.66
C GLU A 88 -21.67 2.03 5.07
N ALA A 89 -20.81 1.89 6.08
CA ALA A 89 -21.09 2.27 7.46
C ALA A 89 -20.82 3.75 7.76
N GLU A 90 -20.61 4.57 6.73
CA GLU A 90 -20.39 6.03 6.82
C GLU A 90 -19.16 6.42 7.66
N LEU A 91 -18.16 5.55 7.81
CA LEU A 91 -16.89 5.93 8.42
C LEU A 91 -16.07 6.81 7.46
N PRO A 92 -15.31 7.78 7.99
CA PRO A 92 -14.50 8.69 7.19
C PRO A 92 -13.22 8.01 6.67
N VAL A 93 -13.37 6.98 5.86
CA VAL A 93 -12.28 6.27 5.19
C VAL A 93 -12.18 6.65 3.71
N VAL A 94 -11.05 6.36 3.10
CA VAL A 94 -10.85 6.55 1.66
C VAL A 94 -10.78 5.18 1.00
N ALA A 95 -11.89 4.76 0.39
CA ALA A 95 -11.94 3.51 -0.37
C ALA A 95 -11.36 3.71 -1.79
N PRO A 96 -10.86 2.62 -2.42
CA PRO A 96 -10.41 2.64 -3.80
C PRO A 96 -11.51 3.06 -4.78
N LEU A 97 -11.12 3.74 -5.85
CA LEU A 97 -12.00 3.95 -7.00
C LEU A 97 -12.23 2.63 -7.73
N VAL A 98 -13.44 2.43 -8.21
CA VAL A 98 -13.74 1.36 -9.16
C VAL A 98 -13.54 1.91 -10.57
N THR A 99 -12.52 1.45 -11.27
CA THR A 99 -12.24 1.82 -12.66
C THR A 99 -12.22 0.54 -13.50
N ASN A 100 -12.90 0.56 -14.65
CA ASN A 100 -13.09 -0.64 -15.49
C ASN A 100 -13.65 -1.86 -14.71
N GLY A 101 -14.49 -1.62 -13.70
CA GLY A 101 -15.07 -2.66 -12.86
C GLY A 101 -14.12 -3.27 -11.82
N LEU A 102 -12.92 -2.74 -11.64
CA LEU A 102 -11.89 -3.25 -10.73
C LEU A 102 -11.42 -2.17 -9.76
N THR A 103 -11.01 -2.58 -8.57
CA THR A 103 -10.33 -1.72 -7.60
C THR A 103 -8.82 -1.99 -7.54
N LEU A 104 -8.37 -3.12 -8.08
CA LEU A 104 -6.97 -3.54 -8.13
C LEU A 104 -6.57 -3.84 -9.57
N HIS A 105 -5.55 -3.17 -10.03
CA HIS A 105 -5.04 -3.24 -11.40
C HIS A 105 -3.65 -3.86 -11.46
N ASN A 106 -3.23 -4.26 -12.67
CA ASN A 106 -1.93 -4.84 -12.93
C ASN A 106 -1.15 -3.97 -13.93
N CYS A 107 0.10 -3.67 -13.59
CA CYS A 107 1.09 -3.06 -14.46
C CYS A 107 2.43 -3.74 -14.16
N GLU A 108 2.69 -4.85 -14.84
CA GLU A 108 3.84 -5.72 -14.56
C GLU A 108 5.15 -4.97 -14.32
N PRO A 109 5.89 -5.24 -13.25
CA PRO A 109 5.63 -6.31 -12.24
C PRO A 109 4.76 -5.87 -11.05
N PHE A 110 4.08 -4.73 -11.14
CA PHE A 110 3.37 -4.11 -10.02
C PHE A 110 1.87 -4.38 -10.04
N LEU A 111 1.30 -4.52 -8.86
CA LEU A 111 -0.12 -4.29 -8.60
C LEU A 111 -0.29 -2.83 -8.18
N PHE A 112 -1.38 -2.19 -8.59
CA PHE A 112 -1.67 -0.83 -8.17
C PHE A 112 -3.17 -0.58 -7.96
N THR A 113 -3.46 0.45 -7.19
CA THR A 113 -4.82 0.87 -6.84
C THR A 113 -4.92 2.38 -6.97
N VAL A 114 -6.05 2.86 -7.47
CA VAL A 114 -6.37 4.28 -7.60
C VAL A 114 -7.34 4.69 -6.50
N PHE A 115 -7.05 5.80 -5.84
CA PHE A 115 -7.87 6.38 -4.78
C PHE A 115 -8.29 7.81 -5.13
N PRO A 116 -9.44 8.29 -4.66
CA PRO A 116 -9.76 9.70 -4.75
C PRO A 116 -8.77 10.49 -3.87
N ARG A 117 -8.33 11.66 -4.36
CA ARG A 117 -7.52 12.56 -3.53
C ARG A 117 -8.39 13.16 -2.42
N LYS A 118 -7.99 12.97 -1.18
CA LYS A 118 -8.56 13.66 -0.01
C LYS A 118 -7.49 14.54 0.61
N GLY A 119 -7.80 15.82 0.74
CA GLY A 119 -6.98 16.76 1.48
C GLY A 119 -7.18 16.59 2.98
N GLY A 120 -6.23 17.06 3.76
CA GLY A 120 -6.33 17.09 5.21
C GLY A 120 -5.20 17.91 5.82
N ARG A 121 -5.38 18.30 7.07
CA ARG A 121 -4.33 18.92 7.89
C ARG A 121 -4.12 18.06 9.12
N LEU A 122 -2.89 18.08 9.65
CA LEU A 122 -2.63 17.49 10.96
C LEU A 122 -3.52 18.22 11.98
N PRO A 123 -4.40 17.51 12.69
CA PRO A 123 -5.23 18.15 13.70
C PRO A 123 -4.41 18.47 14.94
N ASP A 124 -4.88 19.48 15.69
CA ASP A 124 -4.37 19.70 17.05
C ASP A 124 -4.77 18.51 17.95
N LEU A 125 -3.85 18.08 18.80
CA LEU A 125 -4.08 16.98 19.73
C LEU A 125 -4.76 17.47 21.00
N ASP A 126 -5.97 18.03 20.84
CA ASP A 126 -6.83 18.38 21.97
C ASP A 126 -7.74 17.22 22.38
N LEU A 127 -8.47 17.41 23.48
CA LEU A 127 -9.33 16.37 24.05
C LEU A 127 -10.46 15.96 23.11
N ASP A 128 -11.04 16.93 22.37
CA ASP A 128 -12.15 16.71 21.44
C ASP A 128 -11.70 15.89 20.23
N THR A 129 -10.52 16.19 19.71
CA THR A 129 -9.87 15.42 18.64
C THR A 129 -9.58 14.00 19.10
N LEU A 130 -9.00 13.81 20.28
CA LEU A 130 -8.70 12.48 20.82
C LEU A 130 -9.98 11.66 21.05
N GLN A 131 -11.06 12.26 21.53
CA GLN A 131 -12.37 11.59 21.67
C GLN A 131 -12.94 11.20 20.30
N SER A 132 -12.83 12.07 19.29
CA SER A 132 -13.30 11.78 17.94
C SER A 132 -12.54 10.61 17.31
N VAL A 133 -11.20 10.60 17.44
CA VAL A 133 -10.35 9.49 17.00
C VAL A 133 -10.72 8.20 17.71
N GLY A 134 -10.87 8.24 19.05
CA GLY A 134 -11.26 7.07 19.84
C GLY A 134 -12.61 6.50 19.43
N ARG A 135 -13.60 7.36 19.13
CA ARG A 135 -14.91 6.94 18.64
C ARG A 135 -14.81 6.27 17.27
N THR A 136 -14.07 6.88 16.35
CA THR A 136 -13.85 6.32 15.00
C THR A 136 -13.15 4.96 15.07
N LEU A 137 -12.12 4.81 15.90
CA LEU A 137 -11.44 3.52 16.11
C LEU A 137 -12.38 2.48 16.73
N GLY A 138 -13.22 2.86 17.70
CA GLY A 138 -14.23 1.98 18.28
C GLY A 138 -15.25 1.47 17.25
N GLN A 139 -15.72 2.33 16.37
CA GLN A 139 -16.61 1.97 15.26
C GLN A 139 -15.91 1.02 14.27
N LEU A 140 -14.68 1.34 13.86
CA LEU A 140 -13.86 0.50 12.98
C LEU A 140 -13.67 -0.91 13.56
N HIS A 141 -13.33 -1.01 14.86
CA HIS A 141 -13.18 -2.29 15.54
C HIS A 141 -14.51 -3.06 15.62
N SER A 142 -15.63 -2.37 15.86
CA SER A 142 -16.96 -2.99 15.92
C SER A 142 -17.37 -3.58 14.57
N ILE A 143 -17.04 -2.92 13.47
CA ILE A 143 -17.28 -3.44 12.13
C ILE A 143 -16.33 -4.59 11.82
N GLY A 144 -15.03 -4.43 12.08
CA GLY A 144 -14.02 -5.45 11.84
C GLY A 144 -14.20 -6.72 12.67
N ALA A 145 -14.96 -6.66 13.78
CA ALA A 145 -15.29 -7.83 14.59
C ALA A 145 -16.40 -8.72 13.98
N ARG A 146 -17.14 -8.22 12.96
CA ARG A 146 -18.27 -8.94 12.34
C ARG A 146 -17.82 -10.09 11.45
N SER A 147 -16.66 -9.93 10.80
CA SER A 147 -16.07 -10.94 9.91
C SER A 147 -14.58 -11.10 10.21
N ARG A 148 -14.01 -12.24 9.77
CA ARG A 148 -12.56 -12.49 9.91
C ARG A 148 -11.90 -12.38 8.56
N PHE A 149 -10.76 -11.72 8.52
CA PHE A 149 -9.86 -11.77 7.37
C PHE A 149 -9.43 -13.22 7.12
N GLN A 150 -9.47 -13.64 5.86
CA GLN A 150 -9.12 -14.99 5.42
C GLN A 150 -7.69 -15.05 4.86
N HIS A 151 -7.27 -13.99 4.18
CA HIS A 151 -6.00 -13.94 3.45
C HIS A 151 -4.95 -13.11 4.17
N ARG A 152 -5.34 -12.09 4.94
CA ARG A 152 -4.39 -11.25 5.64
C ARG A 152 -3.79 -11.96 6.86
N PRO A 153 -2.46 -11.77 7.10
CA PRO A 153 -1.78 -12.42 8.21
C PRO A 153 -2.35 -11.95 9.56
N ARG A 154 -2.46 -12.87 10.50
CA ARG A 154 -2.83 -12.55 11.87
C ARG A 154 -1.66 -11.92 12.60
N LEU A 155 -1.93 -10.84 13.33
CA LEU A 155 -0.96 -10.27 14.26
C LEU A 155 -0.89 -11.16 15.51
N THR A 156 0.20 -11.91 15.66
CA THR A 156 0.43 -12.81 16.80
C THR A 156 1.82 -12.60 17.39
N VAL A 157 1.99 -12.92 18.67
CA VAL A 157 3.31 -12.88 19.33
C VAL A 157 4.30 -13.81 18.61
N ALA A 158 3.88 -15.00 18.22
CA ALA A 158 4.72 -15.93 17.49
C ALA A 158 5.16 -15.38 16.14
N GLY A 159 4.25 -14.78 15.36
CA GLY A 159 4.55 -14.28 14.01
C GLY A 159 5.34 -12.97 14.00
N HIS A 160 4.95 -12.00 14.83
CA HIS A 160 5.57 -10.67 14.82
C HIS A 160 6.67 -10.47 15.86
N GLY A 161 6.67 -11.26 16.93
CA GLY A 161 7.71 -11.26 17.95
C GLY A 161 8.77 -12.32 17.70
N GLU A 162 8.44 -13.58 17.98
CA GLU A 162 9.41 -14.68 17.95
C GLU A 162 10.01 -14.95 16.55
N ALA A 163 9.19 -14.96 15.51
CA ALA A 163 9.68 -15.19 14.14
C ALA A 163 10.56 -14.02 13.68
N SER A 164 10.19 -12.78 13.97
CA SER A 164 10.99 -11.60 13.64
C SER A 164 12.31 -11.58 14.41
N ARG A 165 12.28 -11.89 15.71
CA ARG A 165 13.49 -12.01 16.53
C ARG A 165 14.44 -13.08 15.95
N ARG A 166 13.92 -14.27 15.65
CA ARG A 166 14.71 -15.36 15.08
C ARG A 166 15.33 -14.95 13.74
N PHE A 167 14.55 -14.33 12.85
CA PHE A 167 15.06 -13.83 11.57
C PHE A 167 16.22 -12.85 11.75
N LEU A 168 16.16 -11.93 12.70
CA LEU A 168 17.22 -10.95 12.96
C LEU A 168 18.50 -11.63 13.48
N LEU A 169 18.37 -12.64 14.36
CA LEU A 169 19.51 -13.41 14.87
C LEU A 169 20.14 -14.29 13.77
N ASP A 170 19.32 -15.05 13.04
CA ASP A 170 19.79 -16.00 12.02
C ASP A 170 20.47 -15.29 10.81
N ASN A 171 20.26 -13.99 10.64
CA ASN A 171 20.85 -13.18 9.57
C ASN A 171 21.85 -12.12 10.06
N ASP A 172 22.36 -12.24 11.28
CA ASP A 172 23.39 -11.36 11.87
C ASP A 172 23.01 -9.86 11.89
N PHE A 173 21.71 -9.52 11.93
CA PHE A 173 21.27 -8.13 12.07
C PHE A 173 21.45 -7.58 13.49
N ILE A 174 21.43 -8.46 14.49
CA ILE A 174 21.69 -8.12 15.90
C ILE A 174 22.65 -9.19 16.46
N PRO A 175 23.64 -8.81 17.29
CA PRO A 175 24.51 -9.77 17.95
C PRO A 175 23.73 -10.59 19.00
N ASP A 176 24.25 -11.77 19.33
CA ASP A 176 23.72 -12.66 20.37
C ASP A 176 23.72 -12.02 21.79
#